data_845a4f796f04561c8d7025f81b4ddf1e
#
_entry.id   845a4f796f04561c8d7025f81b4ddf1e
#
_cell.length_a   1.000
_cell.length_b   1.000
_cell.length_c   1.000
_cell.angle_alpha   90.00
_cell.angle_beta   90.00
_cell.angle_gamma   90.00
#
_symmetry.space_group_name_H-M   'P 1'
#
loop_
_entity.id
_entity.type
_entity.pdbx_description
1 polymer ?
#
loop_
_entity_poly.entity_id
_entity_poly.type
_entity_poly.pdbx_seq_one_letter_code
_entity_poly.pdbx_strand_id
1 'polypeptide(L)'
;MTDRARANGTSAVHSAPFTALPPSIAMLRSASLSSAAQHEIERMILEGEIKAGAKLTEAWLSERLGVSRGPIREAFRMLEEAGLVRQEKNRGVFVREIPLEEALEIFDLRAAMDELVGRRLAESITPEQMKAVRAVVEKMDAAARAGDADTYHLLNLQFHDALVEYAGNRKLAGLYRKLVKELALYRRRNLRDEAMLPHSAAEHRAILKAIASGDAEHAGGTMYEHVIESKQRALHGSTAKPRASRARSTKKVRV
;
A
#
# COMPACT_ATOMS: atom_id res chain seq x y z
N MET A 1 -69.97 -57.24 0.47
CA MET A 1 -69.12 -57.26 1.69
C MET A 1 -67.72 -56.96 1.30
N THR A 2 -67.29 -55.84 1.64
CA THR A 2 -66.08 -55.05 1.61
C THR A 2 -64.87 -55.80 2.11
N ASP A 3 -63.78 -55.75 1.36
CA ASP A 3 -62.46 -55.87 1.94
C ASP A 3 -61.50 -54.81 1.37
N ARG A 4 -60.94 -54.05 2.29
CA ARG A 4 -60.02 -52.94 2.03
C ARG A 4 -58.60 -53.43 2.18
N ALA A 5 -57.87 -53.54 1.09
CA ALA A 5 -56.41 -53.73 1.13
C ALA A 5 -55.73 -52.34 1.32
N ARG A 6 -54.99 -52.21 2.41
CA ARG A 6 -54.09 -51.04 2.70
C ARG A 6 -52.81 -51.22 1.91
N ALA A 7 -52.54 -50.26 1.04
CA ALA A 7 -51.21 -50.09 0.43
C ALA A 7 -50.32 -49.25 1.35
N ASN A 8 -49.22 -49.84 1.84
CA ASN A 8 -48.13 -49.17 2.51
C ASN A 8 -47.28 -48.47 1.46
N GLY A 9 -47.40 -47.15 1.39
CA GLY A 9 -46.52 -46.28 0.61
C GLY A 9 -45.29 -45.90 1.45
N THR A 10 -44.19 -46.58 1.23
CA THR A 10 -42.86 -46.14 1.73
C THR A 10 -42.43 -44.91 0.91
N SER A 11 -42.52 -43.76 1.53
CA SER A 11 -41.99 -42.52 0.97
C SER A 11 -40.42 -42.59 1.00
N ALA A 12 -39.82 -42.78 -0.16
CA ALA A 12 -38.37 -42.63 -0.33
C ALA A 12 -38.03 -41.14 -0.26
N VAL A 13 -37.44 -40.75 0.84
CA VAL A 13 -36.82 -39.39 0.97
C VAL A 13 -35.61 -39.36 0.03
N HIS A 14 -35.79 -38.71 -1.12
CA HIS A 14 -34.66 -38.35 -2.00
C HIS A 14 -33.79 -37.33 -1.28
N SER A 15 -32.68 -37.76 -0.71
CA SER A 15 -31.59 -36.91 -0.28
C SER A 15 -30.93 -36.33 -1.53
N ALA A 16 -31.30 -35.12 -1.90
CA ALA A 16 -30.58 -34.34 -2.93
C ALA A 16 -29.13 -34.10 -2.47
N PRO A 17 -28.13 -34.21 -3.34
CA PRO A 17 -26.74 -33.94 -2.98
C PRO A 17 -26.56 -32.47 -2.66
N PHE A 18 -26.11 -32.22 -1.44
CA PHE A 18 -25.77 -30.92 -0.88
C PHE A 18 -24.45 -30.41 -1.47
N THR A 19 -24.42 -29.83 -2.69
CA THR A 19 -23.14 -29.49 -3.30
C THR A 19 -23.07 -28.25 -4.17
N ALA A 20 -24.04 -27.37 -4.17
CA ALA A 20 -23.84 -26.07 -4.80
C ALA A 20 -24.28 -24.95 -3.84
N LEU A 21 -23.30 -24.15 -3.37
CA LEU A 21 -23.59 -22.89 -2.70
C LEU A 21 -24.43 -22.02 -3.62
N PRO A 22 -25.44 -21.29 -3.09
CA PRO A 22 -26.18 -20.32 -3.88
C PRO A 22 -25.23 -19.41 -4.64
N PRO A 23 -25.50 -19.03 -5.89
CA PRO A 23 -24.63 -18.16 -6.70
C PRO A 23 -24.18 -16.90 -5.98
N SER A 24 -25.03 -16.30 -5.14
CA SER A 24 -24.72 -15.14 -4.31
C SER A 24 -23.62 -15.42 -3.26
N ILE A 25 -23.64 -16.56 -2.60
CA ILE A 25 -22.63 -16.92 -1.60
C ILE A 25 -21.30 -17.28 -2.29
N ALA A 26 -21.35 -17.97 -3.43
CA ALA A 26 -20.15 -18.25 -4.22
C ALA A 26 -19.48 -16.96 -4.71
N MET A 27 -20.26 -15.98 -5.17
CA MET A 27 -19.76 -14.66 -5.59
C MET A 27 -19.15 -13.87 -4.42
N LEU A 28 -19.78 -13.84 -3.25
CA LEU A 28 -19.27 -13.17 -2.06
C LEU A 28 -17.96 -13.81 -1.58
N ARG A 29 -17.86 -15.13 -1.58
CA ARG A 29 -16.59 -15.84 -1.25
C ARG A 29 -15.48 -15.54 -2.26
N SER A 30 -15.82 -15.52 -3.55
CA SER A 30 -14.85 -15.19 -4.59
C SER A 30 -14.34 -13.76 -4.46
N ALA A 31 -15.22 -12.79 -4.22
CA ALA A 31 -14.85 -11.40 -4.00
C ALA A 31 -13.97 -11.21 -2.74
N SER A 32 -14.31 -11.89 -1.64
CA SER A 32 -13.50 -11.87 -0.41
C SER A 32 -12.10 -12.48 -0.62
N LEU A 33 -12.00 -13.59 -1.33
CA LEU A 33 -10.72 -14.23 -1.65
C LEU A 33 -9.88 -13.39 -2.61
N SER A 34 -10.50 -12.72 -3.58
CA SER A 34 -9.80 -11.81 -4.49
C SER A 34 -9.22 -10.61 -3.75
N SER A 35 -9.99 -10.03 -2.84
CA SER A 35 -9.51 -8.91 -2.00
C SER A 35 -8.38 -9.36 -1.05
N ALA A 36 -8.51 -10.51 -0.41
CA ALA A 36 -7.45 -11.05 0.45
C ALA A 36 -6.17 -11.35 -0.35
N ALA A 37 -6.30 -11.96 -1.53
CA ALA A 37 -5.17 -12.22 -2.42
C ALA A 37 -4.52 -10.92 -2.90
N GLN A 38 -5.32 -9.92 -3.28
CA GLN A 38 -4.81 -8.60 -3.67
C GLN A 38 -4.00 -7.97 -2.53
N HIS A 39 -4.51 -7.91 -1.31
CA HIS A 39 -3.80 -7.35 -0.17
C HIS A 39 -2.48 -8.07 0.12
N GLU A 40 -2.48 -9.41 0.06
CA GLU A 40 -1.26 -10.17 0.31
C GLU A 40 -0.22 -9.99 -0.80
N ILE A 41 -0.63 -10.00 -2.07
CA ILE A 41 0.29 -9.73 -3.19
C ILE A 41 0.82 -8.29 -3.11
N GLU A 42 -0.03 -7.31 -2.78
CA GLU A 42 0.36 -5.92 -2.54
C GLU A 42 1.42 -5.84 -1.44
N ARG A 43 1.21 -6.50 -0.29
CA ARG A 43 2.19 -6.58 0.78
C ARG A 43 3.53 -7.14 0.28
N MET A 44 3.50 -8.29 -0.41
CA MET A 44 4.70 -8.94 -0.96
C MET A 44 5.47 -8.03 -1.92
N ILE A 45 4.78 -7.22 -2.72
CA ILE A 45 5.38 -6.24 -3.63
C ILE A 45 5.99 -5.08 -2.83
N LEU A 46 5.22 -4.48 -1.93
CA LEU A 46 5.65 -3.32 -1.15
C LEU A 46 6.74 -3.64 -0.13
N GLU A 47 6.80 -4.86 0.41
CA GLU A 47 7.88 -5.36 1.24
C GLU A 47 9.06 -5.92 0.42
N GLY A 48 8.90 -6.10 -0.92
CA GLY A 48 9.88 -6.52 -1.91
C GLY A 48 10.24 -7.99 -1.86
N GLU A 49 9.38 -8.80 -1.31
CA GLU A 49 9.42 -10.24 -1.55
C GLU A 49 9.30 -10.48 -3.07
N ILE A 50 8.45 -9.68 -3.74
CA ILE A 50 8.34 -9.66 -5.19
C ILE A 50 8.99 -8.35 -5.70
N LYS A 51 10.03 -8.49 -6.51
CA LYS A 51 10.81 -7.35 -7.00
C LYS A 51 10.08 -6.59 -8.10
N ALA A 52 10.37 -5.29 -8.24
CA ALA A 52 9.96 -4.50 -9.40
C ALA A 52 10.48 -5.16 -10.70
N GLY A 53 9.66 -5.15 -11.75
CA GLY A 53 9.89 -5.83 -13.03
C GLY A 53 9.62 -7.34 -13.01
N ALA A 54 9.39 -7.96 -11.85
CA ALA A 54 9.14 -9.39 -11.76
C ALA A 54 7.82 -9.78 -12.46
N LYS A 55 7.84 -10.91 -13.17
CA LYS A 55 6.64 -11.50 -13.76
C LYS A 55 5.84 -12.23 -12.68
N LEU A 56 4.55 -11.92 -12.59
CA LEU A 56 3.58 -12.61 -11.75
C LEU A 56 2.89 -13.71 -12.57
N THR A 57 2.77 -14.91 -11.99
CA THR A 57 2.03 -15.99 -12.62
C THR A 57 0.90 -16.47 -11.74
N GLU A 58 -0.27 -16.73 -12.34
CA GLU A 58 -1.43 -17.26 -11.62
C GLU A 58 -1.10 -18.57 -10.92
N ALA A 59 -0.31 -19.45 -11.56
CA ALA A 59 0.03 -20.75 -11.02
C ALA A 59 0.82 -20.66 -9.71
N TRP A 60 1.90 -19.86 -9.72
CA TRP A 60 2.74 -19.66 -8.54
C TRP A 60 1.98 -19.02 -7.38
N LEU A 61 1.19 -17.96 -7.66
CA LEU A 61 0.43 -17.29 -6.60
C LEU A 61 -0.74 -18.14 -6.09
N SER A 62 -1.38 -18.92 -6.97
CA SER A 62 -2.43 -19.88 -6.59
C SER A 62 -1.88 -20.93 -5.61
N GLU A 63 -0.71 -21.49 -5.88
CA GLU A 63 -0.02 -22.43 -5.01
C GLU A 63 0.41 -21.78 -3.69
N ARG A 64 1.05 -20.59 -3.77
CA ARG A 64 1.58 -19.89 -2.59
C ARG A 64 0.50 -19.44 -1.62
N LEU A 65 -0.65 -18.97 -2.13
CA LEU A 65 -1.73 -18.39 -1.33
C LEU A 65 -2.85 -19.41 -1.02
N GLY A 66 -2.79 -20.61 -1.59
CA GLY A 66 -3.80 -21.64 -1.37
C GLY A 66 -5.18 -21.28 -1.95
N VAL A 67 -5.24 -20.45 -3.01
CA VAL A 67 -6.48 -20.04 -3.66
C VAL A 67 -6.48 -20.43 -5.13
N SER A 68 -7.67 -20.60 -5.72
CA SER A 68 -7.79 -20.92 -7.15
C SER A 68 -7.37 -19.73 -8.03
N ARG A 69 -7.11 -19.99 -9.33
CA ARG A 69 -6.63 -18.96 -10.29
C ARG A 69 -7.62 -17.82 -10.55
N GLY A 70 -8.95 -18.06 -10.36
CA GLY A 70 -9.97 -17.02 -10.56
C GLY A 70 -9.78 -15.80 -9.65
N PRO A 71 -9.76 -15.97 -8.33
CA PRO A 71 -9.40 -14.89 -7.37
C PRO A 71 -8.07 -14.20 -7.68
N ILE A 72 -7.04 -14.93 -8.13
CA ILE A 72 -5.74 -14.33 -8.49
C ILE A 72 -5.85 -13.42 -9.70
N ARG A 73 -6.60 -13.81 -10.75
CA ARG A 73 -6.85 -12.92 -11.90
C ARG A 73 -7.55 -11.63 -11.51
N GLU A 74 -8.54 -11.75 -10.64
CA GLU A 74 -9.24 -10.56 -10.14
C GLU A 74 -8.35 -9.69 -9.27
N ALA A 75 -7.50 -10.30 -8.43
CA ALA A 75 -6.48 -9.58 -7.67
C ALA A 75 -5.50 -8.84 -8.61
N PHE A 76 -5.10 -9.42 -9.74
CA PHE A 76 -4.24 -8.73 -10.71
C PHE A 76 -4.90 -7.48 -11.31
N ARG A 77 -6.21 -7.52 -11.60
CA ARG A 77 -6.93 -6.32 -12.08
C ARG A 77 -6.94 -5.23 -11.02
N MET A 78 -7.24 -5.59 -9.76
CA MET A 78 -7.25 -4.64 -8.64
C MET A 78 -5.85 -4.05 -8.39
N LEU A 79 -4.79 -4.84 -8.54
CA LEU A 79 -3.40 -4.37 -8.44
C LEU A 79 -2.99 -3.47 -9.62
N GLU A 80 -3.53 -3.70 -10.82
CA GLU A 80 -3.33 -2.85 -11.98
C GLU A 80 -4.04 -1.50 -11.81
N GLU A 81 -5.28 -1.51 -11.32
CA GLU A 81 -6.02 -0.30 -10.95
C GLU A 81 -5.30 0.49 -9.84
N ALA A 82 -4.66 -0.21 -8.89
CA ALA A 82 -3.83 0.39 -7.85
C ALA A 82 -2.46 0.90 -8.34
N GLY A 83 -2.11 0.67 -9.61
CA GLY A 83 -0.85 1.13 -10.19
C GLY A 83 0.39 0.33 -9.78
N LEU A 84 0.22 -0.89 -9.22
CA LEU A 84 1.32 -1.71 -8.73
C LEU A 84 1.83 -2.73 -9.77
N VAL A 85 0.97 -3.15 -10.68
CA VAL A 85 1.32 -4.07 -11.76
C VAL A 85 0.89 -3.50 -13.10
N ARG A 86 1.41 -4.07 -14.18
CA ARG A 86 0.96 -3.81 -15.54
C ARG A 86 0.71 -5.13 -16.26
N GLN A 87 -0.33 -5.18 -17.05
CA GLN A 87 -0.62 -6.30 -17.93
C GLN A 87 -0.04 -6.04 -19.31
N GLU A 88 0.83 -6.92 -19.78
CA GLU A 88 1.39 -6.88 -21.13
C GLU A 88 0.70 -7.93 -22.03
N LYS A 89 0.13 -7.50 -23.14
CA LYS A 89 -0.58 -8.39 -24.06
C LYS A 89 0.32 -9.57 -24.48
N ASN A 90 -0.17 -10.79 -24.31
CA ASN A 90 0.52 -12.06 -24.62
C ASN A 90 1.81 -12.33 -23.82
N ARG A 91 2.19 -11.48 -22.85
CA ARG A 91 3.40 -11.65 -22.02
C ARG A 91 3.08 -11.91 -20.55
N GLY A 92 1.92 -11.45 -20.08
CA GLY A 92 1.45 -11.66 -18.71
C GLY A 92 1.46 -10.40 -17.87
N VAL A 93 1.46 -10.57 -16.56
CA VAL A 93 1.41 -9.50 -15.55
C VAL A 93 2.80 -9.30 -14.95
N PHE A 94 3.21 -8.05 -14.80
CA PHE A 94 4.52 -7.68 -14.27
C PHE A 94 4.36 -6.60 -13.18
N VAL A 95 5.17 -6.66 -12.12
CA VAL A 95 5.29 -5.56 -11.16
C VAL A 95 5.85 -4.34 -11.88
N ARG A 96 5.25 -3.16 -11.66
CA ARG A 96 5.72 -1.94 -12.31
C ARG A 96 7.09 -1.52 -11.80
N GLU A 97 7.85 -0.92 -12.68
CA GLU A 97 9.04 -0.14 -12.38
C GLU A 97 8.68 1.32 -12.64
N ILE A 98 8.75 2.14 -11.62
CA ILE A 98 8.48 3.58 -11.72
C ILE A 98 9.79 4.28 -12.07
N PRO A 99 9.92 4.90 -13.26
CA PRO A 99 11.09 5.68 -13.61
C PRO A 99 11.13 7.00 -12.82
N LEU A 100 12.29 7.67 -12.80
CA LEU A 100 12.46 8.92 -12.07
C LEU A 100 11.48 10.00 -12.55
N GLU A 101 11.31 10.13 -13.85
CA GLU A 101 10.43 11.13 -14.46
C GLU A 101 8.99 10.98 -13.95
N GLU A 102 8.46 9.77 -13.98
CA GLU A 102 7.12 9.47 -13.44
C GLU A 102 7.04 9.72 -11.93
N ALA A 103 8.08 9.35 -11.17
CA ALA A 103 8.12 9.61 -9.74
C ALA A 103 8.09 11.12 -9.43
N LEU A 104 8.76 11.95 -10.24
CA LEU A 104 8.75 13.41 -10.09
C LEU A 104 7.37 14.01 -10.37
N GLU A 105 6.65 13.52 -11.38
CA GLU A 105 5.27 13.91 -11.66
C GLU A 105 4.33 13.52 -10.49
N ILE A 106 4.52 12.35 -9.90
CA ILE A 106 3.76 11.93 -8.72
C ILE A 106 4.04 12.83 -7.53
N PHE A 107 5.29 13.27 -7.31
CA PHE A 107 5.62 14.22 -6.25
C PHE A 107 4.91 15.56 -6.46
N ASP A 108 4.80 16.08 -7.70
CA ASP A 108 4.10 17.34 -7.99
C ASP A 108 2.59 17.23 -7.64
N LEU A 109 1.95 16.15 -8.05
CA LEU A 109 0.56 15.89 -7.68
C LEU A 109 0.38 15.76 -6.16
N ARG A 110 1.29 15.06 -5.50
CA ARG A 110 1.26 14.94 -4.04
C ARG A 110 1.43 16.28 -3.34
N ALA A 111 2.35 17.13 -3.80
CA ALA A 111 2.56 18.44 -3.19
C ALA A 111 1.26 19.28 -3.17
N ALA A 112 0.54 19.32 -4.29
CA ALA A 112 -0.74 20.01 -4.37
C ALA A 112 -1.82 19.37 -3.47
N MET A 113 -1.83 18.04 -3.34
CA MET A 113 -2.77 17.34 -2.47
C MET A 113 -2.44 17.54 -1.00
N ASP A 114 -1.17 17.46 -0.62
CA ASP A 114 -0.70 17.70 0.75
C ASP A 114 -0.96 19.15 1.19
N GLU A 115 -0.81 20.14 0.29
CA GLU A 115 -1.20 21.53 0.54
C GLU A 115 -2.70 21.66 0.89
N LEU A 116 -3.56 21.05 0.08
CA LEU A 116 -5.01 21.05 0.35
C LEU A 116 -5.34 20.34 1.68
N VAL A 117 -4.66 19.24 2.00
CA VAL A 117 -4.82 18.54 3.28
C VAL A 117 -4.43 19.43 4.45
N GLY A 118 -3.27 20.11 4.37
CA GLY A 118 -2.80 21.01 5.42
C GLY A 118 -3.78 22.16 5.69
N ARG A 119 -4.27 22.83 4.64
CA ARG A 119 -5.28 23.89 4.74
C ARG A 119 -6.54 23.41 5.47
N ARG A 120 -7.09 22.28 5.06
CA ARG A 120 -8.30 21.71 5.66
C ARG A 120 -8.11 21.31 7.12
N LEU A 121 -6.97 20.70 7.44
CA LEU A 121 -6.68 20.29 8.80
C LEU A 121 -6.50 21.46 9.76
N ALA A 122 -5.87 22.54 9.33
CA ALA A 122 -5.76 23.76 10.15
C ALA A 122 -7.14 24.30 10.56
N GLU A 123 -8.14 24.15 9.70
CA GLU A 123 -9.52 24.63 9.95
C GLU A 123 -10.39 23.63 10.74
N SER A 124 -10.10 22.32 10.68
CA SER A 124 -11.09 21.32 11.10
C SER A 124 -10.56 20.15 11.94
N ILE A 125 -9.26 20.06 12.21
CA ILE A 125 -8.71 18.96 13.01
C ILE A 125 -9.21 19.02 14.45
N THR A 126 -9.72 17.87 14.96
CA THR A 126 -10.14 17.82 16.37
C THR A 126 -8.97 17.61 17.31
N PRO A 127 -9.12 17.96 18.63
CA PRO A 127 -8.09 17.69 19.63
C PRO A 127 -7.69 16.21 19.70
N GLU A 128 -8.64 15.30 19.53
CA GLU A 128 -8.42 13.84 19.55
C GLU A 128 -7.59 13.41 18.33
N GLN A 129 -7.91 13.91 17.15
CA GLN A 129 -7.16 13.64 15.91
C GLN A 129 -5.73 14.21 16.03
N MET A 130 -5.59 15.43 16.53
CA MET A 130 -4.27 16.05 16.76
C MET A 130 -3.45 15.24 17.77
N LYS A 131 -4.05 14.74 18.85
CA LYS A 131 -3.38 13.85 19.81
C LYS A 131 -2.92 12.55 19.13
N ALA A 132 -3.75 11.96 18.27
CA ALA A 132 -3.41 10.72 17.58
C ALA A 132 -2.21 10.90 16.63
N VAL A 133 -2.19 11.95 15.78
CA VAL A 133 -1.06 12.20 14.86
C VAL A 133 0.21 12.60 15.60
N ARG A 134 0.10 13.33 16.71
CA ARG A 134 1.24 13.66 17.59
C ARG A 134 1.91 12.40 18.13
N ALA A 135 1.13 11.43 18.60
CA ALA A 135 1.65 10.16 19.10
C ALA A 135 2.40 9.37 18.00
N VAL A 136 2.00 9.49 16.74
CA VAL A 136 2.74 8.90 15.61
C VAL A 136 4.09 9.60 15.42
N VAL A 137 4.11 10.93 15.43
CA VAL A 137 5.36 11.72 15.28
C VAL A 137 6.34 11.45 16.43
N GLU A 138 5.86 11.30 17.66
CA GLU A 138 6.71 10.92 18.80
C GLU A 138 7.41 9.55 18.58
N LYS A 139 6.68 8.57 18.01
CA LYS A 139 7.26 7.28 17.62
C LYS A 139 8.26 7.42 16.47
N MET A 140 7.96 8.28 15.48
CA MET A 140 8.88 8.58 14.38
C MET A 140 10.18 9.20 14.91
N ASP A 141 10.10 10.14 15.85
CA ASP A 141 11.26 10.73 16.51
C ASP A 141 12.10 9.67 17.27
N ALA A 142 11.46 8.71 17.92
CA ALA A 142 12.16 7.61 18.58
C ALA A 142 12.87 6.70 17.57
N ALA A 143 12.21 6.31 16.49
CA ALA A 143 12.79 5.52 15.40
C ALA A 143 13.97 6.26 14.73
N ALA A 144 13.83 7.56 14.46
CA ALA A 144 14.91 8.38 13.89
C ALA A 144 16.14 8.44 14.80
N ARG A 145 15.96 8.61 16.11
CA ARG A 145 17.08 8.58 17.09
C ARG A 145 17.75 7.20 17.18
N ALA A 146 16.99 6.14 16.98
CA ALA A 146 17.52 4.77 16.97
C ALA A 146 18.18 4.38 15.63
N GLY A 147 18.06 5.20 14.58
CA GLY A 147 18.50 4.85 13.23
C GLY A 147 17.65 3.74 12.58
N ASP A 148 16.45 3.47 13.12
CA ASP A 148 15.53 2.44 12.61
C ASP A 148 14.72 3.00 11.43
N ALA A 149 15.32 2.92 10.24
CA ALA A 149 14.74 3.45 9.02
C ALA A 149 13.49 2.69 8.57
N ASP A 150 13.40 1.39 8.81
CA ASP A 150 12.25 0.58 8.41
C ASP A 150 11.01 0.96 9.26
N THR A 151 11.17 1.02 10.60
CA THR A 151 10.09 1.49 11.50
C THR A 151 9.72 2.94 11.20
N TYR A 152 10.70 3.82 10.97
CA TYR A 152 10.43 5.21 10.61
C TYR A 152 9.59 5.30 9.34
N HIS A 153 9.93 4.55 8.30
CA HIS A 153 9.20 4.56 7.03
C HIS A 153 7.73 4.13 7.21
N LEU A 154 7.47 3.07 7.97
CA LEU A 154 6.10 2.62 8.26
C LEU A 154 5.29 3.69 9.00
N LEU A 155 5.89 4.32 10.01
CA LEU A 155 5.24 5.40 10.77
C LEU A 155 5.01 6.65 9.89
N ASN A 156 5.92 6.97 8.98
CA ASN A 156 5.75 8.05 8.01
C ASN A 156 4.53 7.81 7.10
N LEU A 157 4.36 6.61 6.60
CA LEU A 157 3.17 6.26 5.81
C LEU A 157 1.90 6.38 6.65
N GLN A 158 1.91 5.89 7.89
CA GLN A 158 0.79 5.99 8.82
C GLN A 158 0.44 7.45 9.13
N PHE A 159 1.43 8.31 9.35
CA PHE A 159 1.25 9.74 9.61
C PHE A 159 0.52 10.44 8.47
N HIS A 160 1.04 10.31 7.26
CA HIS A 160 0.44 10.96 6.09
C HIS A 160 -0.96 10.40 5.77
N ASP A 161 -1.17 9.07 5.89
CA ASP A 161 -2.50 8.48 5.68
C ASP A 161 -3.52 8.99 6.69
N ALA A 162 -3.14 9.15 7.96
CA ALA A 162 -4.00 9.72 8.99
C ALA A 162 -4.38 11.18 8.69
N LEU A 163 -3.42 12.01 8.26
CA LEU A 163 -3.71 13.40 7.87
C LEU A 163 -4.69 13.46 6.70
N VAL A 164 -4.47 12.65 5.68
CA VAL A 164 -5.34 12.58 4.49
C VAL A 164 -6.76 12.12 4.86
N GLU A 165 -6.88 11.13 5.73
CA GLU A 165 -8.18 10.64 6.23
C GLU A 165 -8.91 11.73 7.02
N TYR A 166 -8.22 12.39 7.95
CA TYR A 166 -8.79 13.43 8.80
C TYR A 166 -9.19 14.70 8.01
N ALA A 167 -8.57 14.97 6.85
CA ALA A 167 -9.00 16.04 5.97
C ALA A 167 -10.40 15.84 5.35
N GLY A 168 -11.00 14.65 5.51
CA GLY A 168 -12.40 14.37 5.20
C GLY A 168 -12.76 14.34 3.71
N ASN A 169 -11.78 14.30 2.80
CA ASN A 169 -12.03 14.23 1.36
C ASN A 169 -11.77 12.82 0.82
N ARG A 170 -12.81 11.99 0.76
CA ARG A 170 -12.71 10.59 0.33
C ARG A 170 -12.16 10.41 -1.10
N LYS A 171 -12.42 11.34 -2.02
CA LYS A 171 -11.87 11.28 -3.38
C LYS A 171 -10.38 11.54 -3.39
N LEU A 172 -9.93 12.56 -2.67
CA LEU A 172 -8.53 12.86 -2.48
C LEU A 172 -7.82 11.67 -1.82
N ALA A 173 -8.36 11.12 -0.73
CA ALA A 173 -7.75 9.99 -0.02
C ALA A 173 -7.53 8.77 -0.93
N GLY A 174 -8.52 8.42 -1.76
CA GLY A 174 -8.38 7.31 -2.72
C GLY A 174 -7.26 7.53 -3.74
N LEU A 175 -7.20 8.73 -4.33
CA LEU A 175 -6.15 9.06 -5.30
C LEU A 175 -4.76 9.17 -4.63
N TYR A 176 -4.68 9.79 -3.47
CA TYR A 176 -3.46 9.92 -2.68
C TYR A 176 -2.83 8.56 -2.37
N ARG A 177 -3.63 7.61 -1.85
CA ARG A 177 -3.17 6.26 -1.51
C ARG A 177 -2.62 5.52 -2.74
N LYS A 178 -3.24 5.72 -3.92
CA LYS A 178 -2.72 5.17 -5.17
C LYS A 178 -1.35 5.72 -5.50
N LEU A 179 -1.18 7.04 -5.52
CA LEU A 179 0.09 7.71 -5.80
C LEU A 179 1.20 7.34 -4.80
N VAL A 180 0.86 7.19 -3.52
CA VAL A 180 1.82 6.76 -2.49
C VAL A 180 2.30 5.33 -2.71
N LYS A 181 1.42 4.42 -3.15
CA LYS A 181 1.81 3.04 -3.50
C LYS A 181 2.75 3.01 -4.70
N GLU A 182 2.49 3.80 -5.73
CA GLU A 182 3.37 3.92 -6.90
C GLU A 182 4.75 4.48 -6.49
N LEU A 183 4.79 5.52 -5.66
CA LEU A 183 6.05 6.05 -5.10
C LEU A 183 6.81 5.04 -4.22
N ALA A 184 6.11 4.15 -3.52
CA ALA A 184 6.77 3.13 -2.72
C ALA A 184 7.61 2.18 -3.59
N LEU A 185 7.16 1.85 -4.81
CA LEU A 185 7.95 1.08 -5.77
C LEU A 185 9.25 1.80 -6.16
N TYR A 186 9.19 3.12 -6.40
CA TYR A 186 10.36 3.94 -6.71
C TYR A 186 11.32 4.04 -5.52
N ARG A 187 10.81 4.39 -4.32
CA ARG A 187 11.61 4.61 -3.11
C ARG A 187 12.36 3.38 -2.68
N ARG A 188 11.73 2.21 -2.73
CA ARG A 188 12.36 0.94 -2.35
C ARG A 188 13.61 0.64 -3.15
N ARG A 189 13.63 1.03 -4.42
CA ARG A 189 14.77 0.82 -5.33
C ARG A 189 15.87 1.85 -5.12
N ASN A 190 15.52 3.10 -4.79
CA ASN A 190 16.40 4.25 -4.98
C ASN A 190 16.71 5.06 -3.71
N LEU A 191 15.93 4.93 -2.62
CA LEU A 191 16.03 5.82 -1.47
C LEU A 191 16.07 5.03 -0.15
N ARG A 192 17.28 4.82 0.37
CA ARG A 192 17.52 4.42 1.75
C ARG A 192 18.65 5.29 2.30
N ASP A 193 18.31 6.49 2.76
CA ASP A 193 19.27 7.39 3.37
C ASP A 193 18.92 7.60 4.85
N GLU A 194 19.54 6.77 5.70
CA GLU A 194 19.41 6.86 7.17
C GLU A 194 19.88 8.20 7.71
N ALA A 195 20.81 8.85 7.02
CA ALA A 195 21.33 10.16 7.42
C ALA A 195 20.29 11.27 7.37
N MET A 196 19.21 11.08 6.60
CA MET A 196 18.13 12.06 6.46
C MET A 196 17.00 11.91 7.48
N LEU A 197 16.99 10.85 8.31
CA LEU A 197 15.92 10.63 9.28
C LEU A 197 15.72 11.79 10.27
N PRO A 198 16.79 12.39 10.87
CA PRO A 198 16.61 13.52 11.80
C PRO A 198 16.01 14.75 11.12
N HIS A 199 16.38 15.02 9.87
CA HIS A 199 15.84 16.13 9.09
C HIS A 199 14.36 15.91 8.79
N SER A 200 14.01 14.75 8.26
CA SER A 200 12.62 14.38 7.99
C SER A 200 11.75 14.41 9.26
N ALA A 201 12.26 13.96 10.41
CA ALA A 201 11.53 14.06 11.68
C ALA A 201 11.27 15.52 12.09
N ALA A 202 12.21 16.43 11.84
CA ALA A 202 12.01 17.86 12.08
C ALA A 202 10.92 18.44 11.19
N GLU A 203 10.87 18.05 9.91
CA GLU A 203 9.79 18.44 8.98
C GLU A 203 8.41 18.02 9.50
N HIS A 204 8.26 16.78 9.98
CA HIS A 204 6.97 16.28 10.51
C HIS A 204 6.52 17.03 11.77
N ARG A 205 7.45 17.42 12.65
CA ARG A 205 7.12 18.29 13.79
C ARG A 205 6.67 19.68 13.34
N ALA A 206 7.28 20.23 12.29
CA ALA A 206 6.88 21.50 11.71
C ALA A 206 5.46 21.45 11.12
N ILE A 207 5.11 20.36 10.42
CA ILE A 207 3.75 20.11 9.93
C ILE A 207 2.73 20.12 11.08
N LEU A 208 2.98 19.38 12.17
CA LEU A 208 2.08 19.37 13.32
C LEU A 208 1.90 20.77 13.93
N LYS A 209 2.99 21.54 14.04
CA LYS A 209 2.95 22.90 14.58
C LYS A 209 2.15 23.82 13.66
N ALA A 210 2.34 23.72 12.34
CA ALA A 210 1.61 24.50 11.37
C ALA A 210 0.11 24.20 11.39
N ILE A 211 -0.30 22.91 11.41
CA ILE A 211 -1.71 22.53 11.54
C ILE A 211 -2.30 23.05 12.85
N ALA A 212 -1.57 22.92 13.98
CA ALA A 212 -2.03 23.36 15.28
C ALA A 212 -2.18 24.88 15.42
N SER A 213 -1.57 25.68 14.53
CA SER A 213 -1.72 27.14 14.55
C SER A 213 -3.10 27.62 14.11
N GLY A 214 -3.86 26.79 13.39
CA GLY A 214 -5.13 27.20 12.76
C GLY A 214 -4.98 28.07 11.50
N ASP A 215 -3.74 28.36 11.09
CA ASP A 215 -3.45 29.14 9.88
C ASP A 215 -3.41 28.18 8.65
N ALA A 216 -4.47 28.24 7.85
CA ALA A 216 -4.63 27.38 6.68
C ALA A 216 -3.54 27.60 5.61
N GLU A 217 -3.12 28.85 5.38
CA GLU A 217 -2.07 29.18 4.42
C GLU A 217 -0.72 28.62 4.87
N HIS A 218 -0.39 28.84 6.14
CA HIS A 218 0.84 28.34 6.72
C HIS A 218 0.89 26.81 6.76
N ALA A 219 -0.19 26.15 7.15
CA ALA A 219 -0.27 24.70 7.20
C ALA A 219 -0.19 24.07 5.80
N GLY A 220 -0.89 24.64 4.84
CA GLY A 220 -0.83 24.20 3.44
C GLY A 220 0.57 24.34 2.86
N GLY A 221 1.17 25.51 2.98
CA GLY A 221 2.53 25.79 2.52
C GLY A 221 3.58 24.86 3.15
N THR A 222 3.49 24.61 4.47
CA THR A 222 4.41 23.70 5.16
C THR A 222 4.30 22.25 4.64
N MET A 223 3.10 21.76 4.38
CA MET A 223 2.90 20.43 3.83
C MET A 223 3.35 20.33 2.37
N TYR A 224 3.13 21.36 1.56
CA TYR A 224 3.64 21.46 0.19
C TYR A 224 5.17 21.36 0.16
N GLU A 225 5.87 22.22 0.92
CA GLU A 225 7.33 22.26 0.97
C GLU A 225 7.93 20.93 1.44
N HIS A 226 7.33 20.27 2.42
CA HIS A 226 7.76 18.93 2.85
C HIS A 226 7.80 17.93 1.69
N VAL A 227 6.81 17.95 0.79
CA VAL A 227 6.79 17.06 -0.38
C VAL A 227 7.83 17.50 -1.42
N ILE A 228 8.02 18.80 -1.63
CA ILE A 228 9.04 19.33 -2.54
C ILE A 228 10.44 18.97 -2.07
N GLU A 229 10.73 19.05 -0.77
CA GLU A 229 11.99 18.58 -0.18
C GLU A 229 12.19 17.08 -0.43
N SER A 230 11.13 16.29 -0.29
CA SER A 230 11.16 14.84 -0.61
C SER A 230 11.43 14.58 -2.10
N LYS A 231 10.88 15.41 -3.01
CA LYS A 231 11.16 15.37 -4.45
C LYS A 231 12.64 15.66 -4.74
N GLN A 232 13.21 16.69 -4.11
CA GLN A 232 14.61 17.04 -4.27
C GLN A 232 15.54 15.93 -3.78
N ARG A 233 15.24 15.30 -2.64
CA ARG A 233 15.97 14.12 -2.17
C ARG A 233 15.94 12.97 -3.18
N ALA A 234 14.81 12.75 -3.85
CA ALA A 234 14.69 11.74 -4.90
C ALA A 234 15.57 12.05 -6.12
N LEU A 235 15.64 13.31 -6.53
CA LEU A 235 16.51 13.79 -7.61
C LEU A 235 17.99 13.56 -7.29
N HIS A 236 18.45 13.95 -6.11
CA HIS A 236 19.85 13.83 -5.69
C HIS A 236 20.26 12.36 -5.46
N GLY A 237 19.37 11.54 -4.89
CA GLY A 237 19.60 10.11 -4.67
C GLY A 237 19.77 9.32 -5.98
N SER A 238 19.12 9.77 -7.06
CA SER A 238 19.25 9.17 -8.39
C SER A 238 20.59 9.48 -9.07
N THR A 239 21.23 10.58 -8.74
CA THR A 239 22.55 10.97 -9.29
C THR A 239 23.73 10.31 -8.57
N ALA A 240 23.54 9.81 -7.36
CA ALA A 240 24.53 9.04 -6.64
C ALA A 240 24.60 7.61 -7.21
N LYS A 241 25.69 7.29 -7.95
CA LYS A 241 25.97 5.93 -8.46
C LYS A 241 25.75 4.87 -7.38
N PRO A 242 25.20 3.69 -7.71
CA PRO A 242 25.08 2.59 -6.76
C PRO A 242 26.46 2.25 -6.20
N ARG A 243 26.67 2.37 -4.89
CA ARG A 243 27.85 1.83 -4.20
C ARG A 243 27.88 0.33 -4.50
N ALA A 244 28.86 -0.08 -5.32
CA ALA A 244 29.12 -1.48 -5.59
C ALA A 244 29.16 -2.25 -4.26
N SER A 245 28.26 -3.20 -4.08
CA SER A 245 28.28 -4.10 -2.94
C SER A 245 29.65 -4.79 -2.92
N ARG A 246 30.45 -4.52 -1.90
CA ARG A 246 31.69 -5.27 -1.64
C ARG A 246 31.32 -6.74 -1.50
N ALA A 247 31.50 -7.50 -2.56
CA ALA A 247 31.45 -8.95 -2.53
C ALA A 247 32.45 -9.42 -1.45
N ARG A 248 31.94 -10.01 -0.37
CA ARG A 248 32.76 -10.75 0.59
C ARG A 248 33.39 -11.91 -0.18
N SER A 249 34.70 -11.78 -0.44
CA SER A 249 35.53 -12.86 -0.92
C SER A 249 35.47 -14.00 0.08
N THR A 250 34.74 -15.06 -0.25
CA THR A 250 34.87 -16.34 0.45
C THR A 250 36.16 -16.99 0.01
N LYS A 251 37.18 -16.97 0.88
CA LYS A 251 38.36 -17.78 0.77
C LYS A 251 37.99 -19.25 0.59
N LYS A 252 38.30 -19.81 -0.58
CA LYS A 252 38.37 -21.25 -0.78
C LYS A 252 39.42 -21.84 0.14
N VAL A 253 39.04 -22.61 1.13
CA VAL A 253 39.92 -23.54 1.82
C VAL A 253 40.01 -24.79 0.94
N ARG A 254 41.19 -25.09 0.43
CA ARG A 254 41.55 -26.37 -0.13
C ARG A 254 41.93 -27.30 1.02
N VAL A 255 41.32 -28.44 1.11
CA VAL A 255 41.92 -29.72 1.53
C VAL A 255 41.42 -30.75 0.55
#